data_a9b7fd2e1b336cfc999ed7c0858390fe
#
_entry.id   a9b7fd2e1b336cfc999ed7c0858390fe
#
_cell.length_a   1.000
_cell.length_b   1.000
_cell.length_c   1.000
_cell.angle_alpha   90.00
_cell.angle_beta   90.00
_cell.angle_gamma   90.00
#
_symmetry.space_group_name_H-M   'P 1'
#
loop_
_entity.id
_entity.type
_entity.pdbx_description
1 polymer ?
#
loop_
_entity_poly.entity_id
_entity_poly.type
_entity_poly.pdbx_seq_one_letter_code
_entity_poly.pdbx_strand_id
1 'polypeptide(L)'
;SMLKIRDHILNEFVGSHKQIIELGASTIPSSYVLPEVLSAFGQLNPDIYFHSELSDSMGIIQQVENGRLDFGLVGMTTDSSELIFIPFLEDELVIVTPVTPHYLEISKKNVTIAAFLNEPFILREKGSGTKKAIDQYLEQQRITSGTINVVARMNDLEAVKRSIINGLGISILSAKSVQ
;
A
#
# COMPACT_ATOMS: atom_id res chain seq x y z
N SER A 1 25.77 -13.99 -13.62
CA SER A 1 24.78 -12.93 -13.56
C SER A 1 24.23 -12.83 -12.14
N MET A 2 23.72 -11.69 -11.73
CA MET A 2 23.15 -11.42 -10.39
C MET A 2 22.10 -12.46 -9.94
N LEU A 3 21.27 -12.93 -10.86
CA LEU A 3 20.27 -13.99 -10.61
C LEU A 3 20.91 -15.31 -10.12
N LYS A 4 22.01 -15.74 -10.74
CA LYS A 4 22.71 -16.98 -10.33
C LYS A 4 23.38 -16.85 -8.96
N ILE A 5 23.85 -15.66 -8.58
CA ILE A 5 24.43 -15.41 -7.26
C ILE A 5 23.33 -15.42 -6.20
N ARG A 6 22.18 -14.81 -6.46
CA ARG A 6 21.00 -14.85 -5.59
C ARG A 6 20.55 -16.28 -5.33
N ASP A 7 20.36 -17.06 -6.39
CA ASP A 7 19.89 -18.44 -6.31
C ASP A 7 20.91 -19.33 -5.56
N HIS A 8 22.20 -19.07 -5.72
CA HIS A 8 23.26 -19.78 -4.99
C HIS A 8 23.22 -19.45 -3.49
N ILE A 9 23.10 -18.17 -3.13
CA ILE A 9 23.00 -17.74 -1.73
C ILE A 9 21.72 -18.29 -1.08
N LEU A 10 20.58 -18.21 -1.76
CA LEU A 10 19.30 -18.75 -1.24
C LEU A 10 19.41 -20.27 -1.02
N ASN A 11 19.99 -21.03 -1.95
CA ASN A 11 20.18 -22.47 -1.79
C ASN A 11 21.15 -22.82 -0.64
N GLU A 12 22.13 -22.00 -0.35
CA GLU A 12 23.05 -22.21 0.78
C GLU A 12 22.39 -21.96 2.14
N PHE A 13 21.50 -20.96 2.23
CA PHE A 13 20.83 -20.59 3.49
C PHE A 13 19.53 -21.36 3.74
N VAL A 14 18.82 -21.76 2.70
CA VAL A 14 17.46 -22.38 2.81
C VAL A 14 17.52 -23.91 2.79
N GLY A 15 18.65 -24.47 2.39
CA GLY A 15 18.79 -25.92 2.18
C GLY A 15 18.20 -26.38 0.83
N SER A 16 18.85 -27.35 0.20
CA SER A 16 18.63 -27.78 -1.19
C SER A 16 17.25 -28.43 -1.50
N HIS A 17 16.30 -28.43 -0.57
CA HIS A 17 15.03 -29.14 -0.70
C HIS A 17 13.77 -28.27 -0.53
N LYS A 18 13.90 -26.95 -0.28
CA LYS A 18 12.73 -26.08 -0.13
C LYS A 18 12.33 -25.45 -1.47
N GLN A 19 11.04 -25.46 -1.74
CA GLN A 19 10.46 -24.70 -2.83
C GLN A 19 10.45 -23.22 -2.45
N ILE A 20 11.03 -22.36 -3.29
CA ILE A 20 11.06 -20.93 -3.07
C ILE A 20 9.87 -20.29 -3.78
N ILE A 21 9.11 -19.47 -3.08
CA ILE A 21 8.08 -18.60 -3.64
C ILE A 21 8.55 -17.16 -3.55
N GLU A 22 8.71 -16.53 -4.71
CA GLU A 22 9.03 -15.10 -4.86
C GLU A 22 7.75 -14.30 -4.93
N LEU A 23 7.44 -13.54 -3.90
CA LEU A 23 6.21 -12.75 -3.87
C LEU A 23 6.48 -11.28 -3.58
N GLY A 24 5.58 -10.42 -4.04
CA GLY A 24 5.63 -9.00 -3.74
C GLY A 24 4.38 -8.53 -3.02
N ALA A 25 4.51 -7.50 -2.21
CA ALA A 25 3.36 -6.86 -1.61
C ALA A 25 3.52 -5.35 -1.56
N SER A 26 2.43 -4.63 -1.85
CA SER A 26 2.40 -3.19 -1.61
C SER A 26 2.16 -2.90 -0.13
N THR A 27 2.31 -1.65 0.27
CA THR A 27 2.42 -1.23 1.69
C THR A 27 1.35 -1.83 2.61
N ILE A 28 0.08 -1.72 2.27
CA ILE A 28 -1.00 -2.22 3.14
C ILE A 28 -1.04 -3.75 3.17
N PRO A 29 -1.05 -4.47 2.04
CA PRO A 29 -0.95 -5.93 2.06
C PRO A 29 0.30 -6.45 2.77
N SER A 30 1.46 -5.81 2.59
CA SER A 30 2.71 -6.24 3.22
C SER A 30 2.67 -6.17 4.74
N SER A 31 2.09 -5.10 5.29
CA SER A 31 2.10 -4.86 6.75
C SER A 31 0.93 -5.52 7.48
N TYR A 32 -0.25 -5.61 6.85
CA TYR A 32 -1.50 -5.92 7.53
C TYR A 32 -2.20 -7.22 7.05
N VAL A 33 -1.68 -7.86 5.99
CA VAL A 33 -2.27 -9.10 5.43
C VAL A 33 -1.23 -10.20 5.37
N LEU A 34 -0.12 -9.92 4.72
CA LEU A 34 0.88 -10.93 4.39
C LEU A 34 1.44 -11.69 5.60
N PRO A 35 1.76 -11.05 6.75
CA PRO A 35 2.31 -11.75 7.91
C PRO A 35 1.40 -12.87 8.43
N GLU A 36 0.09 -12.60 8.50
CA GLU A 36 -0.90 -13.58 8.96
C GLU A 36 -1.05 -14.72 7.95
N VAL A 37 -1.16 -14.39 6.66
CA VAL A 37 -1.30 -15.37 5.57
C VAL A 37 -0.07 -16.28 5.51
N LEU A 38 1.15 -15.72 5.54
CA LEU A 38 2.38 -16.52 5.49
C LEU A 38 2.56 -17.38 6.72
N SER A 39 2.15 -16.90 7.91
CA SER A 39 2.21 -17.68 9.12
C SER A 39 1.29 -18.92 9.04
N ALA A 40 0.04 -18.73 8.63
CA ALA A 40 -0.92 -19.82 8.50
C ALA A 40 -0.52 -20.80 7.40
N PHE A 41 -0.11 -20.30 6.23
CA PHE A 41 0.30 -21.15 5.11
C PHE A 41 1.59 -21.92 5.40
N GLY A 42 2.59 -21.29 6.04
CA GLY A 42 3.87 -21.90 6.37
C GLY A 42 3.75 -23.03 7.37
N GLN A 43 2.80 -22.96 8.32
CA GLN A 43 2.51 -24.07 9.23
C GLN A 43 2.01 -25.31 8.50
N LEU A 44 1.27 -25.15 7.42
CA LEU A 44 0.74 -26.24 6.60
C LEU A 44 1.74 -26.74 5.55
N ASN A 45 2.73 -25.92 5.20
CA ASN A 45 3.69 -26.18 4.12
C ASN A 45 5.13 -25.86 4.57
N PRO A 46 5.72 -26.68 5.47
CA PRO A 46 7.03 -26.41 6.07
C PRO A 46 8.19 -26.44 5.08
N ASP A 47 8.00 -27.05 3.92
CA ASP A 47 9.00 -27.16 2.86
C ASP A 47 8.99 -25.96 1.88
N ILE A 48 8.18 -24.95 2.14
CA ILE A 48 8.14 -23.72 1.34
C ILE A 48 8.94 -22.62 2.04
N TYR A 49 9.73 -21.91 1.25
CA TYR A 49 10.43 -20.71 1.64
C TYR A 49 9.84 -19.51 0.90
N PHE A 50 9.48 -18.48 1.64
CA PHE A 50 8.95 -17.23 1.08
C PHE A 50 10.03 -16.18 1.02
N HIS A 51 10.23 -15.60 -0.16
CA HIS A 51 10.97 -14.38 -0.33
C HIS A 51 9.99 -13.27 -0.70
N SER A 52 9.86 -12.25 0.16
CA SER A 52 8.89 -11.17 -0.02
C SER A 52 9.56 -9.84 -0.30
N GLU A 53 9.17 -9.17 -1.37
CA GLU A 53 9.62 -7.83 -1.73
C GLU A 53 8.51 -6.79 -1.44
N LEU A 54 8.89 -5.64 -0.88
CA LEU A 54 8.03 -4.48 -0.68
C LEU A 54 8.28 -3.44 -1.77
N SER A 55 7.21 -2.96 -2.40
CA SER A 55 7.23 -1.81 -3.30
C SER A 55 5.88 -1.09 -3.28
N ASP A 56 5.69 -0.08 -4.11
CA ASP A 56 4.34 0.41 -4.39
C ASP A 56 3.57 -0.59 -5.30
N SER A 57 2.26 -0.40 -5.43
CA SER A 57 1.44 -1.35 -6.21
C SER A 57 1.89 -1.46 -7.66
N MET A 58 2.29 -0.35 -8.28
CA MET A 58 2.74 -0.36 -9.68
C MET A 58 4.08 -1.10 -9.82
N GLY A 59 5.01 -0.90 -8.89
CA GLY A 59 6.30 -1.60 -8.89
C GLY A 59 6.14 -3.12 -8.73
N ILE A 60 5.23 -3.57 -7.85
CA ILE A 60 4.92 -5.00 -7.71
C ILE A 60 4.29 -5.56 -8.99
N ILE A 61 3.31 -4.86 -9.59
CA ILE A 61 2.68 -5.29 -10.85
C ILE A 61 3.74 -5.48 -11.93
N GLN A 62 4.64 -4.52 -12.12
CA GLN A 62 5.72 -4.61 -13.11
C GLN A 62 6.67 -5.78 -12.85
N GLN A 63 6.96 -6.09 -11.59
CA GLN A 63 7.84 -7.20 -11.26
C GLN A 63 7.20 -8.56 -11.56
N VAL A 64 5.88 -8.70 -11.35
CA VAL A 64 5.14 -9.90 -11.73
C VAL A 64 5.06 -10.02 -13.27
N GLU A 65 4.73 -8.94 -13.99
CA GLU A 65 4.71 -8.92 -15.46
C GLU A 65 6.06 -9.33 -16.08
N ASN A 66 7.17 -8.92 -15.46
CA ASN A 66 8.51 -9.25 -15.92
C ASN A 66 9.00 -10.64 -15.44
N GLY A 67 8.15 -11.42 -14.76
CA GLY A 67 8.49 -12.75 -14.26
C GLY A 67 9.56 -12.76 -13.15
N ARG A 68 9.76 -11.63 -12.44
CA ARG A 68 10.67 -11.55 -11.30
C ARG A 68 10.04 -12.06 -10.01
N LEU A 69 8.72 -11.95 -9.91
CA LEU A 69 7.89 -12.44 -8.82
C LEU A 69 6.88 -13.43 -9.38
N ASP A 70 6.55 -14.45 -8.60
CA ASP A 70 5.53 -15.45 -8.95
C ASP A 70 4.14 -14.85 -8.85
N PHE A 71 3.90 -14.00 -7.84
CA PHE A 71 2.65 -13.23 -7.68
C PHE A 71 2.85 -12.00 -6.78
N GLY A 72 1.82 -11.15 -6.73
CA GLY A 72 1.84 -9.94 -5.91
C GLY A 72 0.51 -9.62 -5.25
N LEU A 73 0.56 -9.02 -4.06
CA LEU A 73 -0.58 -8.45 -3.36
C LEU A 73 -0.54 -6.94 -3.49
N VAL A 74 -1.53 -6.37 -4.18
CA VAL A 74 -1.53 -4.94 -4.54
C VAL A 74 -2.85 -4.27 -4.20
N GLY A 75 -2.82 -2.97 -3.99
CA GLY A 75 -4.01 -2.15 -3.69
C GLY A 75 -4.64 -1.50 -4.93
N MET A 76 -4.27 -1.93 -6.13
CA MET A 76 -4.85 -1.43 -7.38
C MET A 76 -4.72 -2.46 -8.50
N THR A 77 -5.50 -2.28 -9.56
CA THR A 77 -5.40 -3.04 -10.81
C THR A 77 -4.91 -2.16 -11.97
N THR A 78 -4.44 -2.80 -13.03
CA THR A 78 -4.11 -2.17 -14.32
C THR A 78 -4.86 -2.90 -15.45
N ASP A 79 -4.84 -2.33 -16.64
CA ASP A 79 -5.44 -2.94 -17.84
C ASP A 79 -4.45 -3.93 -18.51
N SER A 80 -3.64 -4.64 -17.73
CA SER A 80 -2.71 -5.64 -18.24
C SER A 80 -3.47 -6.85 -18.78
N SER A 81 -3.14 -7.28 -19.98
CA SER A 81 -3.65 -8.52 -20.57
C SER A 81 -2.87 -9.76 -20.12
N GLU A 82 -1.74 -9.58 -19.46
CA GLU A 82 -0.84 -10.66 -19.03
C GLU A 82 -1.08 -11.10 -17.58
N LEU A 83 -1.86 -10.32 -16.82
CA LEU A 83 -2.12 -10.56 -15.40
C LEU A 83 -3.60 -10.86 -15.14
N ILE A 84 -3.83 -11.72 -14.16
CA ILE A 84 -5.15 -11.95 -13.57
C ILE A 84 -5.19 -11.28 -12.21
N PHE A 85 -6.14 -10.37 -12.01
CA PHE A 85 -6.38 -9.72 -10.72
C PHE A 85 -7.55 -10.38 -10.01
N ILE A 86 -7.29 -10.89 -8.80
CA ILE A 86 -8.30 -11.56 -7.96
C ILE A 86 -8.52 -10.70 -6.71
N PRO A 87 -9.71 -10.10 -6.53
CA PRO A 87 -10.03 -9.40 -5.28
C PRO A 87 -9.97 -10.35 -4.09
N PHE A 88 -9.31 -9.94 -3.00
CA PHE A 88 -9.18 -10.78 -1.81
C PHE A 88 -9.53 -10.07 -0.50
N LEU A 89 -9.58 -8.73 -0.51
CA LEU A 89 -9.84 -7.92 0.68
C LEU A 89 -10.45 -6.58 0.27
N GLU A 90 -11.44 -6.13 1.02
CA GLU A 90 -11.95 -4.76 0.96
C GLU A 90 -11.19 -3.89 1.96
N ASP A 91 -10.88 -2.66 1.56
CA ASP A 91 -10.21 -1.66 2.38
C ASP A 91 -10.98 -0.35 2.35
N GLU A 92 -11.10 0.28 3.51
CA GLU A 92 -11.75 1.57 3.67
C GLU A 92 -10.71 2.66 3.76
N LEU A 93 -10.94 3.79 3.07
CA LEU A 93 -10.11 4.97 3.19
C LEU A 93 -10.73 5.97 4.18
N VAL A 94 -9.90 6.47 5.09
CA VAL A 94 -10.29 7.43 6.11
C VAL A 94 -9.42 8.68 6.07
N ILE A 95 -10.01 9.83 6.39
CA ILE A 95 -9.26 11.07 6.59
C ILE A 95 -8.62 11.03 7.97
N VAL A 96 -7.31 11.21 8.03
CA VAL A 96 -6.51 11.22 9.26
C VAL A 96 -5.99 12.63 9.50
N THR A 97 -6.25 13.14 10.71
CA THR A 97 -5.92 14.52 11.10
C THR A 97 -5.14 14.54 12.41
N PRO A 98 -4.40 15.61 12.70
CA PRO A 98 -3.91 15.85 14.06
C PRO A 98 -5.09 16.02 15.03
N VAL A 99 -4.88 15.66 16.30
CA VAL A 99 -5.89 15.88 17.35
C VAL A 99 -5.80 17.33 17.83
N THR A 100 -6.54 18.22 17.17
CA THR A 100 -6.63 19.63 17.52
C THR A 100 -8.09 20.06 17.71
N PRO A 101 -8.37 21.16 18.43
CA PRO A 101 -9.73 21.69 18.58
C PRO A 101 -10.43 21.92 17.21
N HIS A 102 -9.70 22.39 16.22
CA HIS A 102 -10.20 22.60 14.85
C HIS A 102 -10.75 21.30 14.24
N TYR A 103 -9.96 20.24 14.21
CA TYR A 103 -10.40 18.97 13.60
C TYR A 103 -11.43 18.22 14.46
N LEU A 104 -11.38 18.38 15.79
CA LEU A 104 -12.41 17.84 16.68
C LEU A 104 -13.78 18.48 16.46
N GLU A 105 -13.82 19.79 16.17
CA GLU A 105 -15.08 20.45 15.81
C GLU A 105 -15.61 20.01 14.44
N ILE A 106 -14.73 19.79 13.47
CA ILE A 106 -15.11 19.25 12.17
C ILE A 106 -15.67 17.84 12.31
N SER A 107 -15.03 16.96 13.09
CA SER A 107 -15.45 15.57 13.25
C SER A 107 -16.82 15.37 13.90
N LYS A 108 -17.32 16.36 14.64
CA LYS A 108 -18.68 16.35 15.21
C LYS A 108 -19.79 16.56 14.18
N LYS A 109 -19.45 16.97 12.98
CA LYS A 109 -20.37 17.26 11.90
C LYS A 109 -20.35 16.10 10.90
N ASN A 110 -21.45 15.87 10.21
CA ASN A 110 -21.46 14.94 9.08
C ASN A 110 -20.80 15.63 7.88
N VAL A 111 -19.47 15.45 7.75
CA VAL A 111 -18.67 16.18 6.78
C VAL A 111 -18.31 15.33 5.57
N THR A 112 -18.19 15.99 4.44
CA THR A 112 -17.67 15.41 3.20
C THR A 112 -16.20 15.84 2.99
N ILE A 113 -15.51 15.23 2.02
CA ILE A 113 -14.14 15.62 1.63
C ILE A 113 -14.04 17.12 1.32
N ALA A 114 -15.12 17.75 0.86
CA ALA A 114 -15.17 19.18 0.54
C ALA A 114 -14.82 20.07 1.74
N ALA A 115 -15.11 19.64 2.96
CA ALA A 115 -14.75 20.39 4.18
C ALA A 115 -13.24 20.47 4.42
N PHE A 116 -12.46 19.60 3.76
CA PHE A 116 -11.02 19.48 3.96
C PHE A 116 -10.18 19.99 2.78
N LEU A 117 -10.80 20.43 1.67
CA LEU A 117 -10.05 20.77 0.44
C LEU A 117 -9.01 21.88 0.65
N ASN A 118 -9.24 22.78 1.58
CA ASN A 118 -8.33 23.87 1.91
C ASN A 118 -7.27 23.50 2.95
N GLU A 119 -7.41 22.34 3.58
CA GLU A 119 -6.44 21.86 4.57
C GLU A 119 -5.14 21.43 3.88
N PRO A 120 -3.99 21.49 4.59
CA PRO A 120 -2.73 21.00 4.04
C PRO A 120 -2.74 19.48 3.95
N PHE A 121 -2.63 18.92 2.73
CA PHE A 121 -2.63 17.48 2.49
C PHE A 121 -1.22 16.92 2.31
N ILE A 122 -0.97 15.79 2.94
CA ILE A 122 0.14 14.90 2.67
C ILE A 122 -0.40 13.75 1.82
N LEU A 123 0.08 13.60 0.59
CA LEU A 123 -0.36 12.53 -0.30
C LEU A 123 0.70 11.44 -0.43
N ARG A 124 0.24 10.23 -0.79
CA ARG A 124 1.10 9.13 -1.18
C ARG A 124 1.70 9.37 -2.57
N GLU A 125 2.72 8.61 -2.90
CA GLU A 125 3.39 8.56 -4.21
C GLU A 125 2.44 8.10 -5.33
N LYS A 126 2.81 8.38 -6.59
CA LYS A 126 1.94 8.11 -7.75
C LYS A 126 1.63 6.62 -7.96
N GLY A 127 2.56 5.72 -7.65
CA GLY A 127 2.39 4.26 -7.79
C GLY A 127 1.55 3.61 -6.68
N SER A 128 1.14 4.38 -5.67
CA SER A 128 0.35 3.89 -4.54
C SER A 128 -1.09 3.59 -4.93
N GLY A 129 -1.59 2.41 -4.54
CA GLY A 129 -3.00 2.05 -4.66
C GLY A 129 -3.92 3.01 -3.91
N THR A 130 -3.53 3.46 -2.70
CA THR A 130 -4.24 4.50 -1.93
C THR A 130 -4.38 5.79 -2.75
N LYS A 131 -3.29 6.25 -3.37
CA LYS A 131 -3.33 7.46 -4.21
C LYS A 131 -4.28 7.31 -5.41
N LYS A 132 -4.26 6.16 -6.07
CA LYS A 132 -5.18 5.87 -7.18
C LYS A 132 -6.64 5.88 -6.73
N ALA A 133 -6.94 5.27 -5.58
CA ALA A 133 -8.30 5.25 -5.02
C ALA A 133 -8.79 6.66 -4.63
N ILE A 134 -7.90 7.49 -4.08
CA ILE A 134 -8.21 8.91 -3.79
C ILE A 134 -8.54 9.66 -5.08
N ASP A 135 -7.73 9.51 -6.13
CA ASP A 135 -7.96 10.19 -7.40
C ASP A 135 -9.30 9.80 -8.02
N GLN A 136 -9.63 8.52 -8.03
CA GLN A 136 -10.92 8.01 -8.52
C GLN A 136 -12.09 8.56 -7.71
N TYR A 137 -11.97 8.61 -6.39
CA TYR A 137 -13.00 9.18 -5.53
C TYR A 137 -13.21 10.68 -5.81
N LEU A 138 -12.14 11.45 -5.93
CA LEU A 138 -12.22 12.88 -6.24
C LEU A 138 -12.86 13.14 -7.61
N GLU A 139 -12.51 12.34 -8.61
CA GLU A 139 -13.11 12.41 -9.94
C GLU A 139 -14.63 12.13 -9.89
N GLN A 140 -15.05 11.09 -9.16
CA GLN A 140 -16.48 10.80 -8.94
C GLN A 140 -17.22 11.96 -8.26
N GLN A 141 -16.56 12.66 -7.34
CA GLN A 141 -17.10 13.86 -6.68
C GLN A 141 -16.97 15.12 -7.55
N ARG A 142 -16.44 15.04 -8.77
CA ARG A 142 -16.15 16.17 -9.67
C ARG A 142 -15.20 17.22 -9.05
N ILE A 143 -14.32 16.76 -8.18
CA ILE A 143 -13.28 17.59 -7.55
C ILE A 143 -11.99 17.44 -8.35
N THR A 144 -11.49 18.55 -8.87
CA THR A 144 -10.23 18.58 -9.59
C THR A 144 -9.06 18.36 -8.61
N SER A 145 -8.14 17.46 -8.91
CA SER A 145 -6.98 17.19 -8.04
C SER A 145 -6.11 18.42 -7.76
N GLY A 146 -6.15 19.44 -8.62
CA GLY A 146 -5.46 20.71 -8.42
C GLY A 146 -6.09 21.63 -7.36
N THR A 147 -7.30 21.33 -6.86
CA THR A 147 -7.95 22.10 -5.79
C THR A 147 -7.47 21.68 -4.39
N ILE A 148 -6.79 20.55 -4.26
CA ILE A 148 -6.26 20.11 -2.97
C ILE A 148 -4.94 20.81 -2.68
N ASN A 149 -4.82 21.38 -1.48
CA ASN A 149 -3.59 22.02 -1.01
C ASN A 149 -2.55 20.95 -0.60
N VAL A 150 -1.78 20.44 -1.55
CA VAL A 150 -0.77 19.40 -1.31
C VAL A 150 0.51 20.03 -0.80
N VAL A 151 0.89 19.76 0.45
CA VAL A 151 2.12 20.28 1.09
C VAL A 151 3.27 19.27 1.07
N ALA A 152 3.00 17.97 0.93
CA ALA A 152 4.02 16.94 0.83
C ALA A 152 3.53 15.71 0.05
N ARG A 153 4.49 14.96 -0.52
CA ARG A 153 4.29 13.59 -1.04
C ARG A 153 5.31 12.66 -0.41
N MET A 154 4.84 11.54 0.13
CA MET A 154 5.68 10.59 0.84
C MET A 154 5.32 9.15 0.42
N ASN A 155 6.32 8.28 0.35
CA ASN A 155 6.14 6.85 0.06
C ASN A 155 6.19 5.96 1.31
N ASP A 156 6.70 6.48 2.43
CA ASP A 156 6.71 5.80 3.71
C ASP A 156 5.46 6.15 4.53
N LEU A 157 4.65 5.13 4.83
CA LEU A 157 3.40 5.28 5.57
C LEU A 157 3.62 5.76 7.01
N GLU A 158 4.70 5.30 7.68
CA GLU A 158 5.02 5.74 9.03
C GLU A 158 5.48 7.20 9.05
N ALA A 159 6.24 7.63 8.03
CA ALA A 159 6.60 9.04 7.87
C ALA A 159 5.35 9.92 7.66
N VAL A 160 4.37 9.46 6.88
CA VAL A 160 3.08 10.16 6.72
C VAL A 160 2.39 10.31 8.07
N LYS A 161 2.21 9.21 8.83
CA LYS A 161 1.53 9.24 10.14
C LYS A 161 2.24 10.18 11.13
N ARG A 162 3.56 10.10 11.21
CA ARG A 162 4.36 11.00 12.07
C ARG A 162 4.25 12.46 11.65
N SER A 163 4.20 12.73 10.35
CA SER A 163 4.02 14.10 9.84
C SER A 163 2.66 14.68 10.21
N ILE A 164 1.60 13.85 10.19
CA ILE A 164 0.27 14.25 10.67
C ILE A 164 0.32 14.58 12.17
N ILE A 165 0.89 13.70 12.99
CA ILE A 165 1.03 13.91 14.44
C ILE A 165 1.77 15.21 14.74
N ASN A 166 2.79 15.54 13.96
CA ASN A 166 3.57 16.77 14.09
C ASN A 166 2.91 18.01 13.46
N GLY A 167 1.69 17.89 12.92
CA GLY A 167 0.91 19.02 12.44
C GLY A 167 1.29 19.54 11.06
N LEU A 168 2.03 18.76 10.24
CA LEU A 168 2.36 19.15 8.85
C LEU A 168 1.10 19.24 7.98
N GLY A 169 0.10 18.41 8.25
CA GLY A 169 -1.14 18.38 7.51
C GLY A 169 -1.98 17.15 7.82
N ILE A 170 -2.95 16.89 6.97
CA ILE A 170 -3.84 15.74 7.01
C ILE A 170 -3.53 14.78 5.87
N SER A 171 -4.04 13.55 5.94
CA SER A 171 -3.93 12.61 4.83
C SER A 171 -5.18 11.74 4.71
N ILE A 172 -5.31 11.02 3.59
CA ILE A 172 -6.27 9.95 3.41
C ILE A 172 -5.48 8.64 3.39
N LEU A 173 -5.79 7.77 4.33
CA LEU A 173 -5.06 6.51 4.53
C LEU A 173 -6.03 5.33 4.61
N SER A 174 -5.51 4.13 4.46
CA SER A 174 -6.25 2.90 4.76
C SER A 174 -6.63 2.85 6.23
N ALA A 175 -7.88 2.51 6.52
CA ALA A 175 -8.36 2.31 7.89
C ALA A 175 -7.54 1.25 8.64
N LYS A 176 -7.06 0.23 7.94
CA LYS A 176 -6.19 -0.81 8.50
C LYS A 176 -4.86 -0.27 9.05
N SER A 177 -4.38 0.84 8.50
CA SER A 177 -3.10 1.42 8.89
C SER A 177 -3.16 2.36 10.10
N VAL A 178 -4.37 2.67 10.57
CA VAL A 178 -4.62 3.65 11.64
C VAL A 178 -5.44 3.07 12.82
N GLN A 179 -5.64 1.77 12.80
CA GLN A 179 -6.25 1.00 13.91
C GLN A 179 -5.25 0.72 15.03
#